data_b168169928eb1ca4f8edb8d7e4e226a9
#
_entry.id   b168169928eb1ca4f8edb8d7e4e226a9
#
_cell.length_a   1.000
_cell.length_b   1.000
_cell.length_c   1.000
_cell.angle_alpha   90.00
_cell.angle_beta   90.00
_cell.angle_gamma   90.00
#
_symmetry.space_group_name_H-M   'P 1'
#
loop_
_entity.id
_entity.type
_entity.pdbx_description
1 polymer ?
#
loop_
_entity_poly.entity_id
_entity_poly.type
_entity_poly.pdbx_seq_one_letter_code
_entity_poly.pdbx_strand_id
1 'polypeptide(L)'
;DEGLVGSEMCIRDSFISYYLSKAYILNGDSDKAEELLINLSKLNPEDPFVWYELAEAQGLSGNIIGLHRSRAEYFVLTGRYDSAIYQLREGLKLSKNFFEIRESIINKLEQIYQTKRALKDLT
;
A
#
# COMPACT_ATOMS: atom_id res chain seq x y z
N ASP A 1 22.98 8.66 -20.03
CA ASP A 1 22.86 9.65 -18.99
C ASP A 1 21.47 9.65 -18.33
N GLU A 2 20.46 9.69 -19.14
CA GLU A 2 19.08 9.67 -18.63
C GLU A 2 18.77 8.39 -17.87
N GLY A 3 19.31 7.26 -18.31
CA GLY A 3 19.10 6.00 -17.63
C GLY A 3 19.71 5.96 -16.25
N LEU A 4 20.95 6.43 -16.11
CA LEU A 4 21.64 6.50 -14.84
C LEU A 4 21.00 7.55 -13.91
N VAL A 5 20.75 8.71 -14.48
CA VAL A 5 20.09 9.80 -13.77
C VAL A 5 18.71 9.34 -13.29
N GLY A 6 17.99 8.60 -14.14
CA GLY A 6 16.69 8.07 -13.78
C GLY A 6 16.72 7.15 -12.56
N SER A 7 17.72 6.25 -12.52
CA SER A 7 17.86 5.32 -11.39
C SER A 7 18.21 6.06 -10.10
N GLU A 8 19.18 6.96 -10.15
CA GLU A 8 19.57 7.74 -8.98
C GLU A 8 18.48 8.69 -8.56
N MET A 9 17.80 9.32 -9.51
CA MET A 9 16.70 10.23 -9.21
C MET A 9 15.52 9.51 -8.58
N CYS A 10 15.26 8.26 -8.97
CA CYS A 10 14.18 7.49 -8.33
C CYS A 10 14.43 7.34 -6.83
N ILE A 11 15.65 7.01 -6.43
CA ILE A 11 16.00 6.87 -5.01
C ILE A 11 15.90 8.23 -4.31
N ARG A 12 16.46 9.26 -4.92
CA ARG A 12 16.44 10.60 -4.36
C ARG A 12 15.02 11.15 -4.28
N ASP A 13 14.25 10.99 -5.36
CA ASP A 13 12.88 11.48 -5.41
C ASP A 13 12.01 10.75 -4.40
N SER A 14 12.24 9.46 -4.21
CA SER A 14 11.52 8.69 -3.19
C SER A 14 11.77 9.25 -1.79
N PHE A 15 13.02 9.60 -1.48
CA PHE A 15 13.38 10.19 -0.20
C PHE A 15 12.72 11.55 -0.01
N ILE A 16 12.83 12.40 -1.03
CA ILE A 16 12.23 13.74 -1.00
C ILE A 16 10.70 13.62 -0.85
N SER A 17 10.08 12.75 -1.63
CA SER A 17 8.64 12.55 -1.59
C SER A 17 8.18 12.00 -0.24
N TYR A 18 8.98 11.12 0.36
CA TYR A 18 8.67 10.59 1.69
C TYR A 18 8.65 11.71 2.72
N TYR A 19 9.69 12.55 2.75
CA TYR A 19 9.74 13.66 3.70
C TYR A 19 8.67 14.71 3.42
N LEU A 20 8.37 14.94 2.13
CA LEU A 20 7.31 15.87 1.76
C LEU A 20 5.95 15.34 2.22
N SER A 21 5.71 14.04 2.10
CA SER A 21 4.46 13.44 2.59
C SER A 21 4.33 13.59 4.10
N LYS A 22 5.43 13.42 4.83
CA LYS A 22 5.45 13.66 6.28
C LYS A 22 5.11 15.10 6.61
N ALA A 23 5.66 16.04 5.86
CA ALA A 23 5.39 17.47 6.06
C ALA A 23 3.91 17.77 5.80
N TYR A 24 3.33 17.19 4.76
CA TYR A 24 1.91 17.34 4.48
C TYR A 24 1.05 16.79 5.62
N ILE A 25 1.39 15.63 6.15
CA ILE A 25 0.63 15.04 7.26
C ILE A 25 0.69 15.98 8.49
N LEU A 26 1.89 16.46 8.81
CA LEU A 26 2.08 17.37 9.95
C LEU A 26 1.33 18.69 9.78
N ASN A 27 1.16 19.13 8.53
CA ASN A 27 0.46 20.37 8.21
C ASN A 27 -1.05 20.18 8.05
N GLY A 28 -1.56 18.97 8.22
CA GLY A 28 -2.98 18.69 8.06
C GLY A 28 -3.43 18.45 6.64
N ASP A 29 -2.51 18.35 5.69
CA ASP A 29 -2.80 18.14 4.26
C ASP A 29 -2.71 16.65 3.91
N SER A 30 -3.50 15.81 4.58
CA SER A 30 -3.44 14.37 4.41
C SER A 30 -3.82 13.92 2.99
N ASP A 31 -4.67 14.67 2.30
CA ASP A 31 -5.03 14.34 0.91
C ASP A 31 -3.82 14.44 -0.01
N LYS A 32 -3.01 15.48 0.17
CA LYS A 32 -1.79 15.66 -0.63
C LYS A 32 -0.75 14.60 -0.29
N ALA A 33 -0.67 14.22 0.99
CA ALA A 33 0.21 13.13 1.42
C ALA A 33 -0.21 11.82 0.77
N GLU A 34 -1.51 11.55 0.75
CA GLU A 34 -2.04 10.33 0.13
C GLU A 34 -1.66 10.27 -1.35
N GLU A 35 -1.86 11.36 -2.08
CA GLU A 35 -1.54 11.41 -3.51
C GLU A 35 -0.06 11.11 -3.77
N LEU A 36 0.83 11.75 -3.02
CA LEU A 36 2.27 11.53 -3.12
C LEU A 36 2.63 10.08 -2.82
N LEU A 37 2.06 9.52 -1.75
CA LEU A 37 2.39 8.16 -1.33
C LEU A 37 1.82 7.11 -2.29
N ILE A 38 0.68 7.38 -2.91
CA ILE A 38 0.16 6.51 -3.98
C ILE A 38 1.18 6.44 -5.11
N ASN A 39 1.71 7.58 -5.53
CA ASN A 39 2.72 7.62 -6.58
C ASN A 39 3.99 6.88 -6.16
N LEU A 40 4.43 7.07 -4.92
CA LEU A 40 5.58 6.35 -4.39
C LEU A 40 5.36 4.84 -4.38
N SER A 41 4.15 4.40 -4.03
CA SER A 41 3.85 2.97 -3.98
C SER A 41 3.92 2.32 -5.37
N LYS A 42 3.64 3.09 -6.41
CA LYS A 42 3.77 2.59 -7.79
C LYS A 42 5.22 2.48 -8.22
N LEU A 43 6.07 3.36 -7.73
CA LEU A 43 7.50 3.35 -8.02
C LEU A 43 8.26 2.32 -7.19
N ASN A 44 7.80 2.10 -5.96
CA ASN A 44 8.46 1.21 -5.00
C ASN A 44 7.45 0.26 -4.36
N PRO A 45 6.84 -0.64 -5.18
CA PRO A 45 5.76 -1.50 -4.66
C PRO A 45 6.22 -2.52 -3.63
N GLU A 46 7.52 -2.75 -3.51
CA GLU A 46 8.08 -3.73 -2.58
C GLU A 46 8.63 -3.10 -1.31
N ASP A 47 8.45 -1.79 -1.14
CA ASP A 47 8.92 -1.09 0.06
C ASP A 47 7.78 -1.05 1.08
N PRO A 48 7.87 -1.82 2.18
CA PRO A 48 6.80 -1.84 3.18
C PRO A 48 6.60 -0.49 3.86
N PHE A 49 7.65 0.32 3.97
CA PHE A 49 7.54 1.64 4.59
C PHE A 49 6.57 2.55 3.85
N VAL A 50 6.62 2.49 2.52
CA VAL A 50 5.72 3.32 1.70
C VAL A 50 4.27 2.94 1.97
N TRP A 51 3.98 1.65 2.00
CA TRP A 51 2.63 1.17 2.27
C TRP A 51 2.16 1.53 3.68
N TYR A 52 3.06 1.46 4.65
CA TYR A 52 2.74 1.84 6.03
C TYR A 52 2.35 3.33 6.09
N GLU A 53 3.15 4.19 5.49
CA GLU A 53 2.88 5.63 5.48
C GLU A 53 1.62 5.97 4.67
N LEU A 54 1.42 5.27 3.56
CA LEU A 54 0.21 5.46 2.76
C LEU A 54 -1.04 5.13 3.57
N ALA A 55 -1.00 4.04 4.32
CA ALA A 55 -2.13 3.66 5.18
C ALA A 55 -2.43 4.75 6.19
N GLU A 56 -1.41 5.35 6.80
CA GLU A 56 -1.61 6.45 7.75
C GLU A 56 -2.28 7.64 7.08
N ALA A 57 -1.78 8.04 5.92
CA ALA A 57 -2.36 9.17 5.19
C ALA A 57 -3.81 8.89 4.79
N GLN A 58 -4.09 7.67 4.35
CA GLN A 58 -5.45 7.28 3.96
C GLN A 58 -6.41 7.27 5.15
N GLY A 59 -5.94 6.83 6.31
CA GLY A 59 -6.74 6.91 7.53
C GLY A 59 -7.09 8.34 7.88
N LEU A 60 -6.13 9.25 7.78
CA LEU A 60 -6.32 10.66 8.09
C LEU A 60 -7.21 11.37 7.06
N SER A 61 -7.15 10.95 5.80
CA SER A 61 -7.98 11.55 4.74
C SER A 61 -9.38 10.95 4.65
N GLY A 62 -9.64 9.91 5.41
CA GLY A 62 -10.96 9.26 5.42
C GLY A 62 -11.13 8.16 4.37
N ASN A 63 -10.07 7.79 3.68
CA ASN A 63 -10.11 6.71 2.70
C ASN A 63 -9.88 5.37 3.41
N ILE A 64 -10.92 4.86 4.06
CA ILE A 64 -10.80 3.69 4.92
C ILE A 64 -10.58 2.42 4.12
N ILE A 65 -11.22 2.28 2.96
CA ILE A 65 -10.96 1.13 2.09
C ILE A 65 -9.49 1.11 1.67
N GLY A 66 -8.96 2.25 1.27
CA GLY A 66 -7.54 2.38 0.93
C GLY A 66 -6.63 2.02 2.09
N LEU A 67 -6.99 2.47 3.30
CA LEU A 67 -6.25 2.14 4.51
C LEU A 67 -6.10 0.63 4.68
N HIS A 68 -7.19 -0.10 4.58
CA HIS A 68 -7.15 -1.56 4.73
C HIS A 68 -6.32 -2.22 3.62
N ARG A 69 -6.45 -1.74 2.39
CA ARG A 69 -5.69 -2.28 1.27
C ARG A 69 -4.19 -2.02 1.43
N SER A 70 -3.81 -0.83 1.85
CA SER A 70 -2.40 -0.48 2.07
C SER A 70 -1.80 -1.27 3.23
N ARG A 71 -2.54 -1.44 4.32
CA ARG A 71 -2.10 -2.28 5.43
C ARG A 71 -1.90 -3.73 4.98
N ALA A 72 -2.78 -4.23 4.10
CA ALA A 72 -2.63 -5.58 3.57
C ALA A 72 -1.33 -5.72 2.78
N GLU A 73 -1.00 -4.73 1.94
CA GLU A 73 0.27 -4.77 1.20
C GLU A 73 1.46 -4.79 2.15
N TYR A 74 1.42 -3.96 3.18
CA TYR A 74 2.46 -3.94 4.20
C TYR A 74 2.63 -5.33 4.85
N PHE A 75 1.52 -5.95 5.23
CA PHE A 75 1.57 -7.26 5.88
C PHE A 75 2.06 -8.36 4.93
N VAL A 76 1.68 -8.31 3.65
CA VAL A 76 2.20 -9.26 2.66
C VAL A 76 3.71 -9.13 2.55
N LEU A 77 4.20 -7.90 2.45
CA LEU A 77 5.63 -7.66 2.31
C LEU A 77 6.44 -8.04 3.53
N THR A 78 5.82 -8.05 4.69
CA THR A 78 6.48 -8.46 5.94
C THR A 78 6.18 -9.91 6.33
N GLY A 79 5.51 -10.67 5.44
CA GLY A 79 5.26 -12.08 5.64
C GLY A 79 4.13 -12.42 6.61
N ARG A 80 3.31 -11.44 6.95
CA ARG A 80 2.21 -11.61 7.90
C ARG A 80 0.90 -11.79 7.14
N TYR A 81 0.76 -12.95 6.52
CA TYR A 81 -0.34 -13.21 5.58
C TYR A 81 -1.72 -13.24 6.24
N ASP A 82 -1.82 -13.76 7.46
CA ASP A 82 -3.11 -13.78 8.16
C ASP A 82 -3.60 -12.38 8.48
N SER A 83 -2.68 -11.50 8.87
CA SER A 83 -3.01 -10.09 9.12
C SER A 83 -3.44 -9.40 7.82
N ALA A 84 -2.78 -9.72 6.71
CA ALA A 84 -3.15 -9.18 5.41
C ALA A 84 -4.56 -9.62 5.01
N ILE A 85 -4.89 -10.89 5.21
CA ILE A 85 -6.22 -11.42 4.92
C ILE A 85 -7.28 -10.70 5.74
N TYR A 86 -7.01 -10.48 7.02
CA TYR A 86 -7.93 -9.75 7.89
C TYR A 86 -8.21 -8.35 7.34
N GLN A 87 -7.15 -7.63 6.98
CA GLN A 87 -7.31 -6.27 6.45
C GLN A 87 -8.13 -6.25 5.16
N LEU A 88 -7.84 -7.18 4.26
CA LEU A 88 -8.57 -7.24 3.00
C LEU A 88 -10.04 -7.58 3.20
N ARG A 89 -10.35 -8.45 4.15
CA ARG A 89 -11.75 -8.77 4.47
C ARG A 89 -12.48 -7.54 5.02
N GLU A 90 -11.81 -6.74 5.84
CA GLU A 90 -12.41 -5.51 6.34
C GLU A 90 -12.67 -4.53 5.19
N GLY A 91 -11.71 -4.40 4.27
CA GLY A 91 -11.90 -3.57 3.08
C GLY A 91 -13.03 -4.08 2.19
N LEU A 92 -13.16 -5.40 2.09
CA LEU A 92 -14.21 -6.02 1.30
C LEU A 92 -15.60 -5.68 1.82
N LYS A 93 -15.77 -5.69 3.13
CA LYS A 93 -17.06 -5.32 3.76
C LYS A 93 -17.48 -3.91 3.38
N LEU A 94 -16.53 -3.00 3.22
CA LEU A 94 -16.80 -1.60 2.92
C LEU A 94 -16.95 -1.34 1.43
N SER A 95 -16.65 -2.31 0.57
CA SER A 95 -16.59 -2.13 -0.88
C SER A 95 -17.79 -2.72 -1.62
N LYS A 96 -18.90 -2.94 -0.95
CA LYS A 96 -20.08 -3.59 -1.57
C LYS A 96 -20.57 -2.88 -2.83
N ASN A 97 -20.49 -1.56 -2.85
CA ASN A 97 -21.00 -0.77 -3.96
C ASN A 97 -19.90 -0.32 -4.94
N PHE A 98 -18.68 -0.86 -4.80
CA PHE A 98 -17.54 -0.48 -5.61
C PHE A 98 -16.97 -1.71 -6.30
N PHE A 99 -17.57 -2.05 -7.45
CA PHE A 99 -17.31 -3.31 -8.12
C PHE A 99 -15.82 -3.53 -8.41
N GLU A 100 -15.16 -2.54 -9.01
CA GLU A 100 -13.75 -2.68 -9.39
C GLU A 100 -12.84 -2.87 -8.19
N ILE A 101 -13.08 -2.09 -7.13
CA ILE A 101 -12.31 -2.21 -5.89
C ILE A 101 -12.54 -3.56 -5.25
N ARG A 102 -13.81 -3.98 -5.21
CA ARG A 102 -14.20 -5.28 -4.65
C ARG A 102 -13.49 -6.43 -5.37
N GLU A 103 -13.51 -6.41 -6.70
CA GLU A 103 -12.84 -7.44 -7.49
C GLU A 103 -11.33 -7.45 -7.29
N SER A 104 -10.75 -6.27 -7.18
CA SER A 104 -9.32 -6.14 -6.91
C SER A 104 -8.95 -6.75 -5.55
N ILE A 105 -9.77 -6.51 -4.53
CA ILE A 105 -9.55 -7.10 -3.19
C ILE A 105 -9.68 -8.61 -3.25
N ILE A 106 -10.70 -9.12 -3.93
CA ILE A 106 -10.91 -10.56 -4.06
C ILE A 106 -9.73 -11.22 -4.76
N ASN A 107 -9.24 -10.62 -5.84
CA ASN A 107 -8.07 -11.13 -6.55
C ASN A 107 -6.83 -11.17 -5.66
N LYS A 108 -6.63 -10.14 -4.85
CA LYS A 108 -5.51 -10.11 -3.93
C LYS A 108 -5.62 -11.19 -2.86
N LEU A 109 -6.81 -11.39 -2.31
CA LEU A 109 -7.07 -12.46 -1.36
C LEU A 109 -6.71 -13.82 -1.95
N GLU A 110 -7.14 -14.05 -3.19
CA GLU A 110 -6.83 -15.28 -3.91
C GLU A 110 -5.32 -15.51 -4.00
N GLN A 111 -4.57 -14.50 -4.38
CA GLN A 111 -3.13 -14.57 -4.47
C GLN A 111 -2.48 -14.91 -3.12
N ILE A 112 -2.97 -14.30 -2.05
CA ILE A 112 -2.44 -14.54 -0.71
C ILE A 112 -2.73 -15.98 -0.26
N TYR A 113 -3.94 -16.47 -0.51
CA TYR A 113 -4.28 -17.85 -0.18
C TYR A 113 -3.41 -18.85 -0.94
N GLN A 114 -3.14 -18.58 -2.22
CA GLN A 114 -2.25 -19.43 -3.02
C GLN A 114 -0.84 -19.42 -2.46
N THR A 115 -0.34 -18.25 -2.07
CA THR A 115 1.00 -18.11 -1.47
C THR A 115 1.08 -18.89 -0.16
N LYS A 116 0.06 -18.80 0.68
CA LYS A 116 0.04 -19.53 1.96
C LYS A 116 0.06 -21.04 1.72
N ARG A 117 -0.70 -21.51 0.74
CA ARG A 117 -0.70 -22.95 0.40
C ARG A 117 0.66 -23.41 -0.08
N ALA A 118 1.28 -22.62 -0.97
CA ALA A 118 2.60 -22.97 -1.50
C ALA A 118 3.64 -23.03 -0.36
N LEU A 119 3.61 -22.08 0.56
CA LEU A 119 4.53 -22.06 1.69
C LEU A 119 4.30 -23.25 2.63
N LYS A 120 3.05 -23.62 2.85
CA LYS A 120 2.70 -24.77 3.68
C LYS A 120 3.23 -26.08 3.05
N ASP A 121 3.13 -26.20 1.73
CA ASP A 121 3.61 -27.38 1.02
C ASP A 121 5.13 -27.52 1.08
N LEU A 122 5.86 -26.43 1.29
CA LEU A 122 7.32 -26.46 1.44
C LEU A 122 7.77 -26.96 2.81
N THR A 123 6.90 -26.94 3.79
CA THR A 123 7.21 -27.43 5.13
C THR A 123 6.60 -28.79 5.38
#